data_5b76c0f19d7f8317494346fe4267fadc
#
_entry.id   5b76c0f19d7f8317494346fe4267fadc
#
_cell.length_a   1.000
_cell.length_b   1.000
_cell.length_c   1.000
_cell.angle_alpha   90.00
_cell.angle_beta   90.00
_cell.angle_gamma   90.00
#
_symmetry.space_group_name_H-M   'P 1'
#
loop_
_entity.id
_entity.type
_entity.pdbx_description
1 polymer ?
#
loop_
_entity_poly.entity_id
_entity_poly.type
_entity_poly.pdbx_seq_one_letter_code
_entity_poly.pdbx_strand_id
1 'polypeptide(L)'
;MYAGIENGVRICLDEDMFQTYDICNFKFRDKVSIIGSLSLIPQKDIENQDYFIMPLGTNNRTSFLKKVEYVPDIHKYTDNVAQFQLKEKKKIDAIINFGEIGKYKNTKWAFQKESRFIINIMPCNPLYYVNNPNLMVNIVYNAYKSNKALNFSFYDMRLKNDILNKIEITLSPEVSESQRIIVEALCRQFAPEAKISDSALFGKVRLK
;
A
#
# COMPACT_ATOMS: atom_id res chain seq x y z
N MET A 1 -3.42 -19.38 -5.23
CA MET A 1 -3.41 -19.19 -6.69
C MET A 1 -4.50 -18.16 -6.99
N TYR A 2 -4.10 -16.93 -7.35
CA TYR A 2 -5.03 -15.80 -7.46
C TYR A 2 -5.42 -15.47 -8.89
N ALA A 3 -4.66 -16.00 -9.85
CA ALA A 3 -4.81 -15.62 -11.25
C ALA A 3 -5.84 -16.48 -12.02
N GLY A 4 -6.54 -17.39 -11.37
CA GLY A 4 -7.33 -18.39 -12.06
C GLY A 4 -6.47 -19.43 -12.80
N ILE A 5 -7.07 -20.55 -13.15
CA ILE A 5 -6.35 -21.65 -13.82
C ILE A 5 -6.22 -21.36 -15.33
N GLU A 6 -7.23 -20.73 -15.92
CA GLU A 6 -7.36 -20.54 -17.37
C GLU A 6 -6.86 -19.18 -17.85
N ASN A 7 -7.29 -18.09 -17.24
CA ASN A 7 -7.20 -16.74 -17.82
C ASN A 7 -6.26 -15.79 -17.09
N GLY A 8 -5.57 -16.25 -16.05
CA GLY A 8 -4.76 -15.38 -15.23
C GLY A 8 -3.30 -15.33 -15.66
N VAL A 9 -2.63 -14.26 -15.27
CA VAL A 9 -1.18 -14.14 -15.33
C VAL A 9 -0.62 -13.78 -13.95
N ARG A 10 0.61 -14.19 -13.67
CA ARG A 10 1.37 -13.71 -12.52
C ARG A 10 2.38 -12.70 -13.03
N ILE A 11 2.33 -11.49 -12.50
CA ILE A 11 3.31 -10.44 -12.76
C ILE A 11 4.25 -10.36 -11.56
N CYS A 12 5.55 -10.48 -11.80
CA CYS A 12 6.58 -10.26 -10.80
C CYS A 12 7.24 -8.91 -11.06
N LEU A 13 7.36 -8.12 -10.01
CA LEU A 13 7.97 -6.80 -9.99
C LEU A 13 8.99 -6.74 -8.87
N ASP A 14 10.01 -5.92 -9.02
CA ASP A 14 10.92 -5.62 -7.93
C ASP A 14 10.20 -4.89 -6.78
N GLU A 15 10.64 -5.14 -5.54
CA GLU A 15 10.13 -4.41 -4.36
C GLU A 15 10.36 -2.90 -4.48
N ASP A 16 11.34 -2.48 -5.28
CA ASP A 16 11.72 -1.10 -5.55
C ASP A 16 11.02 -0.52 -6.79
N MET A 17 9.79 -0.96 -7.06
CA MET A 17 9.06 -0.59 -8.28
C MET A 17 8.53 0.84 -8.31
N PHE A 18 8.35 1.49 -7.16
CA PHE A 18 7.74 2.82 -7.10
C PHE A 18 8.74 3.95 -7.33
N GLN A 19 8.25 5.02 -7.99
CA GLN A 19 8.99 6.28 -8.12
C GLN A 19 9.26 6.87 -6.75
N THR A 20 10.50 7.31 -6.53
CA THR A 20 10.88 8.06 -5.34
C THR A 20 10.98 9.54 -5.64
N TYR A 21 10.63 10.35 -4.65
CA TYR A 21 10.69 11.81 -4.69
C TYR A 21 11.61 12.29 -3.58
N ASP A 22 12.48 13.22 -3.90
CA ASP A 22 13.29 13.90 -2.90
C ASP A 22 12.44 14.99 -2.24
N ILE A 23 12.25 14.85 -0.93
CA ILE A 23 11.55 15.82 -0.09
C ILE A 23 12.52 16.56 0.84
N CYS A 24 13.81 16.59 0.49
CA CYS A 24 14.82 17.38 1.19
C CYS A 24 14.42 18.85 1.22
N ASN A 25 14.60 19.49 2.39
CA ASN A 25 14.22 20.87 2.61
C ASN A 25 12.72 21.17 2.56
N PHE A 26 11.89 20.13 2.62
CA PHE A 26 10.47 20.33 2.77
C PHE A 26 10.14 21.02 4.11
N LYS A 27 9.57 22.21 4.04
CA LYS A 27 9.09 22.96 5.21
C LYS A 27 7.57 22.92 5.24
N PHE A 28 7.04 22.31 6.25
CA PHE A 28 5.61 22.32 6.49
C PHE A 28 5.23 23.65 7.20
N ARG A 29 4.88 24.68 6.40
CA ARG A 29 4.56 26.04 6.88
C ARG A 29 5.55 26.56 7.96
N ASP A 30 6.83 26.55 7.64
CA ASP A 30 7.92 27.06 8.49
C ASP A 30 8.10 26.38 9.86
N LYS A 31 7.32 25.36 10.18
CA LYS A 31 7.35 24.70 11.50
C LYS A 31 8.00 23.33 11.54
N VAL A 32 7.97 22.57 10.44
CA VAL A 32 8.61 21.25 10.34
C VAL A 32 9.49 21.22 9.11
N SER A 33 10.75 20.90 9.31
CA SER A 33 11.68 20.60 8.21
C SER A 33 11.89 19.10 8.17
N ILE A 34 11.72 18.50 7.01
CA ILE A 34 12.15 17.14 6.74
C ILE A 34 13.47 17.25 5.98
N ILE A 35 14.55 16.71 6.56
CA ILE A 35 15.89 16.82 5.99
C ILE A 35 16.30 15.43 5.48
N GLY A 36 16.75 15.37 4.23
CA GLY A 36 17.40 14.19 3.66
C GLY A 36 16.52 12.96 3.51
N SER A 37 15.21 13.13 3.28
CA SER A 37 14.28 12.02 3.14
C SER A 37 13.83 11.80 1.70
N LEU A 38 13.77 10.54 1.30
CA LEU A 38 13.08 10.10 0.10
C LEU A 38 11.64 9.72 0.46
N SER A 39 10.70 10.03 -0.41
CA SER A 39 9.29 9.66 -0.26
C SER A 39 8.80 8.92 -1.49
N LEU A 40 7.85 8.01 -1.32
CA LEU A 40 7.04 7.45 -2.40
C LEU A 40 5.85 8.36 -2.73
N ILE A 41 5.62 9.41 -1.92
CA ILE A 41 4.54 10.36 -2.08
C ILE A 41 5.12 11.66 -2.64
N PRO A 42 4.62 12.20 -3.74
CA PRO A 42 5.09 13.46 -4.28
C PRO A 42 4.78 14.63 -3.34
N GLN A 43 5.65 15.64 -3.35
CA GLN A 43 5.55 16.79 -2.45
C GLN A 43 4.18 17.48 -2.50
N LYS A 44 3.61 17.64 -3.69
CA LYS A 44 2.27 18.25 -3.88
C LYS A 44 1.16 17.55 -3.10
N ASP A 45 1.27 16.23 -2.94
CA ASP A 45 0.27 15.42 -2.23
C ASP A 45 0.50 15.43 -0.72
N ILE A 46 1.75 15.66 -0.29
CA ILE A 46 2.08 15.91 1.12
C ILE A 46 1.59 17.30 1.55
N GLU A 47 1.66 18.29 0.66
CA GLU A 47 1.26 19.69 0.91
C GLU A 47 -0.25 19.96 0.79
N ASN A 48 -1.04 18.97 0.38
CA ASN A 48 -2.48 19.15 0.26
C ASN A 48 -3.15 19.49 1.60
N GLN A 49 -4.36 20.05 1.56
CA GLN A 49 -5.08 20.49 2.76
C GLN A 49 -6.27 19.58 3.13
N ASP A 50 -6.63 18.65 2.28
CA ASP A 50 -7.85 17.85 2.41
C ASP A 50 -7.60 16.52 3.15
N TYR A 51 -6.41 15.97 3.01
CA TYR A 51 -6.06 14.70 3.62
C TYR A 51 -4.60 14.66 4.08
N PHE A 52 -4.29 13.77 4.99
CA PHE A 52 -2.96 13.52 5.52
C PHE A 52 -2.50 12.11 5.16
N ILE A 53 -1.34 12.00 4.50
CA ILE A 53 -0.74 10.71 4.10
C ILE A 53 0.37 10.34 5.09
N MET A 54 0.39 9.08 5.51
CA MET A 54 1.43 8.51 6.34
C MET A 54 1.93 7.17 5.75
N PRO A 55 3.23 6.89 5.77
CA PRO A 55 4.34 7.74 6.19
C PRO A 55 4.66 8.83 5.16
N LEU A 56 5.07 10.01 5.62
CA LEU A 56 5.43 11.14 4.75
C LEU A 56 6.72 10.90 3.99
N GLY A 57 7.69 10.32 4.66
CA GLY A 57 8.99 10.00 4.09
C GLY A 57 9.66 8.87 4.86
N THR A 58 10.67 8.30 4.28
CA THR A 58 11.40 7.19 4.86
C THR A 58 12.83 7.18 4.36
N ASN A 59 13.76 7.00 5.28
CA ASN A 59 15.15 6.69 4.96
C ASN A 59 15.31 5.21 4.58
N ASN A 60 14.24 4.41 4.73
CA ASN A 60 14.23 2.99 4.44
C ASN A 60 12.97 2.61 3.64
N ARG A 61 13.18 2.07 2.42
CA ARG A 61 12.11 1.60 1.52
C ARG A 61 11.20 0.56 2.16
N THR A 62 11.71 -0.21 3.11
CA THR A 62 10.96 -1.25 3.83
C THR A 62 9.85 -0.70 4.73
N SER A 63 9.80 0.60 5.01
CA SER A 63 8.73 1.17 5.83
C SER A 63 7.35 1.13 5.16
N PHE A 64 7.28 1.03 3.84
CA PHE A 64 6.04 0.87 3.08
C PHE A 64 5.66 -0.58 2.84
N LEU A 65 6.66 -1.46 2.63
CA LEU A 65 6.44 -2.88 2.40
C LEU A 65 6.38 -3.63 3.73
N LYS A 66 5.23 -4.21 4.03
CA LYS A 66 4.98 -5.00 5.23
C LYS A 66 4.66 -6.44 4.89
N LYS A 67 5.35 -7.35 5.54
CA LYS A 67 4.98 -8.77 5.49
C LYS A 67 3.73 -8.98 6.34
N VAL A 68 2.74 -9.67 5.78
CA VAL A 68 1.52 -9.99 6.52
C VAL A 68 1.81 -11.02 7.61
N GLU A 69 1.34 -10.73 8.81
CA GLU A 69 1.36 -11.67 9.94
C GLU A 69 0.04 -12.44 10.00
N TYR A 70 0.13 -13.76 9.93
CA TYR A 70 -1.03 -14.63 9.96
C TYR A 70 -1.31 -15.06 11.40
N VAL A 71 -2.47 -14.66 11.91
CA VAL A 71 -2.88 -14.88 13.30
C VAL A 71 -4.21 -15.63 13.35
N PRO A 72 -4.44 -16.49 14.36
CA PRO A 72 -5.67 -17.27 14.46
C PRO A 72 -6.90 -16.39 14.73
N ASP A 73 -6.72 -15.30 15.48
CA ASP A 73 -7.78 -14.38 15.85
C ASP A 73 -7.29 -12.93 15.72
N ILE A 74 -7.77 -12.22 14.72
CA ILE A 74 -7.37 -10.83 14.43
C ILE A 74 -7.83 -9.88 15.55
N HIS A 75 -8.94 -10.16 16.21
CA HIS A 75 -9.50 -9.28 17.23
C HIS A 75 -8.56 -9.08 18.43
N LYS A 76 -7.72 -10.07 18.72
CA LYS A 76 -6.71 -9.97 19.80
C LYS A 76 -5.58 -8.98 19.50
N TYR A 77 -5.47 -8.51 18.26
CA TYR A 77 -4.42 -7.59 17.81
C TYR A 77 -4.96 -6.17 17.54
N THR A 78 -6.24 -5.92 17.79
CA THR A 78 -6.82 -4.58 17.61
C THR A 78 -6.14 -3.53 18.48
N ASP A 79 -5.78 -3.88 19.72
CA ASP A 79 -5.09 -2.97 20.65
C ASP A 79 -3.65 -2.65 20.21
N ASN A 80 -3.02 -3.51 19.39
CA ASN A 80 -1.74 -3.19 18.76
C ASN A 80 -1.87 -2.10 17.70
N VAL A 81 -3.03 -2.04 17.05
CA VAL A 81 -3.31 -1.07 15.99
C VAL A 81 -3.78 0.26 16.56
N ALA A 82 -4.74 0.22 17.50
CA ALA A 82 -5.29 1.44 18.08
C ALA A 82 -5.81 1.20 19.50
N GLN A 83 -5.45 2.10 20.41
CA GLN A 83 -5.95 2.15 21.78
C GLN A 83 -6.63 3.48 22.00
N PHE A 84 -7.85 3.46 22.51
CA PHE A 84 -8.63 4.64 22.85
C PHE A 84 -8.97 4.64 24.33
N GLN A 85 -8.63 5.73 25.03
CA GLN A 85 -8.97 5.91 26.43
C GLN A 85 -9.81 7.17 26.60
N LEU A 86 -10.98 7.02 27.19
CA LEU A 86 -11.82 8.14 27.57
C LEU A 86 -11.32 8.73 28.88
N LYS A 87 -10.87 9.99 28.88
CA LYS A 87 -10.50 10.74 30.06
C LYS A 87 -11.65 11.62 30.56
N GLU A 88 -11.48 12.13 31.78
CA GLU A 88 -12.39 13.13 32.34
C GLU A 88 -12.62 14.31 31.39
N LYS A 89 -13.81 14.90 31.41
CA LYS A 89 -14.24 16.02 30.54
C LYS A 89 -14.36 15.66 29.04
N LYS A 90 -14.70 14.39 28.71
CA LYS A 90 -14.90 13.93 27.32
C LYS A 90 -13.64 14.08 26.42
N LYS A 91 -12.46 14.15 27.01
CA LYS A 91 -11.21 14.07 26.26
C LYS A 91 -10.91 12.61 25.92
N ILE A 92 -10.50 12.36 24.69
CA ILE A 92 -10.10 11.04 24.22
C ILE A 92 -8.58 11.08 24.00
N ASP A 93 -7.88 10.19 24.68
CA ASP A 93 -6.51 9.88 24.31
C ASP A 93 -6.55 8.70 23.34
N ALA A 94 -5.83 8.80 22.24
CA ALA A 94 -5.67 7.70 21.32
C ALA A 94 -4.19 7.50 20.98
N ILE A 95 -3.83 6.24 20.94
CA ILE A 95 -2.54 5.80 20.39
C ILE A 95 -2.89 4.99 19.14
N ILE A 96 -2.44 5.46 17.98
CA ILE A 96 -2.63 4.75 16.71
C ILE A 96 -1.25 4.36 16.19
N ASN A 97 -1.02 3.06 16.07
CA ASN A 97 0.20 2.53 15.47
C ASN A 97 -0.01 2.28 13.98
N PHE A 98 0.32 3.27 13.17
CA PHE A 98 0.18 3.19 11.71
C PHE A 98 1.01 2.06 11.09
N GLY A 99 2.07 1.62 11.75
CA GLY A 99 2.89 0.48 11.31
C GLY A 99 2.19 -0.87 11.42
N GLU A 100 1.14 -0.97 12.24
CA GLU A 100 0.39 -2.21 12.46
C GLU A 100 -0.91 -2.27 11.64
N ILE A 101 -1.35 -1.15 11.06
CA ILE A 101 -2.57 -1.12 10.22
C ILE A 101 -2.34 -1.99 8.98
N GLY A 102 -3.29 -2.89 8.71
CA GLY A 102 -3.25 -3.75 7.53
C GLY A 102 -2.24 -4.92 7.59
N LYS A 103 -1.55 -5.12 8.71
CA LYS A 103 -0.51 -6.13 8.88
C LYS A 103 -1.06 -7.53 9.16
N TYR A 104 -2.18 -7.63 9.87
CA TYR A 104 -2.71 -8.91 10.35
C TYR A 104 -3.75 -9.52 9.42
N LYS A 105 -3.71 -10.84 9.29
CA LYS A 105 -4.67 -11.65 8.51
C LYS A 105 -4.90 -13.01 9.21
N ASN A 106 -6.10 -13.58 9.04
CA ASN A 106 -6.39 -14.87 9.64
C ASN A 106 -5.50 -15.99 9.05
N THR A 107 -5.04 -16.92 9.90
CA THR A 107 -4.18 -18.06 9.53
C THR A 107 -4.74 -18.93 8.41
N LYS A 108 -6.07 -18.97 8.22
CA LYS A 108 -6.70 -19.67 7.08
C LYS A 108 -6.20 -19.17 5.72
N TRP A 109 -5.63 -17.95 5.67
CA TRP A 109 -5.08 -17.32 4.48
C TRP A 109 -3.56 -17.40 4.38
N ALA A 110 -2.90 -18.15 5.29
CA ALA A 110 -1.43 -18.22 5.36
C ALA A 110 -0.76 -18.77 4.09
N PHE A 111 -1.50 -19.56 3.30
CA PHE A 111 -1.03 -20.06 2.01
C PHE A 111 -0.72 -18.93 1.00
N GLN A 112 -1.24 -17.72 1.21
CA GLN A 112 -1.02 -16.57 0.33
C GLN A 112 0.40 -16.02 0.43
N LYS A 113 1.07 -16.16 1.58
CA LYS A 113 2.42 -15.60 1.82
C LYS A 113 2.53 -14.13 1.40
N GLU A 114 1.54 -13.33 1.81
CA GLU A 114 1.32 -11.99 1.30
C GLU A 114 2.28 -10.96 1.91
N SER A 115 2.74 -10.04 1.09
CA SER A 115 3.34 -8.77 1.50
C SER A 115 2.53 -7.62 0.92
N ARG A 116 2.46 -6.48 1.63
CA ARG A 116 1.65 -5.33 1.25
C ARG A 116 2.46 -4.06 1.28
N PHE A 117 2.31 -3.23 0.26
CA PHE A 117 2.65 -1.82 0.35
C PHE A 117 1.50 -1.10 1.04
N ILE A 118 1.78 -0.46 2.17
CA ILE A 118 0.75 0.16 3.00
C ILE A 118 1.05 1.64 3.12
N ILE A 119 0.09 2.46 2.70
CA ILE A 119 0.01 3.88 3.00
C ILE A 119 -1.30 4.14 3.75
N ASN A 120 -1.27 5.04 4.71
CA ASN A 120 -2.45 5.43 5.47
C ASN A 120 -2.84 6.84 5.04
N ILE A 121 -4.09 7.02 4.64
CA ILE A 121 -4.62 8.31 4.23
C ILE A 121 -5.78 8.67 5.14
N MET A 122 -5.67 9.82 5.81
CA MET A 122 -6.67 10.27 6.76
C MET A 122 -7.37 11.51 6.25
N PRO A 123 -8.71 11.62 6.37
CA PRO A 123 -9.49 12.76 5.88
C PRO A 123 -9.36 13.97 6.83
N CYS A 124 -8.16 14.49 6.98
CA CYS A 124 -7.88 15.67 7.79
C CYS A 124 -6.74 16.50 7.21
N ASN A 125 -6.80 17.82 7.45
CA ASN A 125 -5.70 18.70 7.04
C ASN A 125 -4.44 18.38 7.86
N PRO A 126 -3.31 18.10 7.21
CA PRO A 126 -2.05 17.76 7.87
C PRO A 126 -1.53 18.86 8.83
N LEU A 127 -1.92 20.11 8.64
CA LEU A 127 -1.53 21.21 9.55
C LEU A 127 -2.06 21.04 10.98
N TYR A 128 -3.17 20.34 11.15
CA TYR A 128 -3.67 20.04 12.49
C TYR A 128 -2.70 19.18 13.29
N TYR A 129 -2.02 18.26 12.62
CA TYR A 129 -0.99 17.43 13.23
C TYR A 129 0.18 18.26 13.77
N VAL A 130 0.67 19.21 12.96
CA VAL A 130 1.82 20.05 13.30
C VAL A 130 1.49 21.05 14.39
N ASN A 131 0.29 21.64 14.34
CA ASN A 131 -0.10 22.70 15.27
C ASN A 131 -0.59 22.17 16.63
N ASN A 132 -1.30 21.05 16.61
CA ASN A 132 -1.85 20.43 17.83
C ASN A 132 -2.08 18.93 17.63
N PRO A 133 -1.13 18.07 17.98
CA PRO A 133 -1.26 16.62 17.84
C PRO A 133 -2.50 16.04 18.55
N ASN A 134 -2.90 16.61 19.69
CA ASN A 134 -4.08 16.16 20.41
C ASN A 134 -5.38 16.47 19.67
N LEU A 135 -5.41 17.56 18.89
CA LEU A 135 -6.55 17.89 18.05
C LEU A 135 -6.70 16.88 16.91
N MET A 136 -5.60 16.42 16.34
CA MET A 136 -5.61 15.39 15.31
C MET A 136 -6.29 14.10 15.78
N VAL A 137 -6.02 13.65 17.00
CA VAL A 137 -6.66 12.47 17.59
C VAL A 137 -8.18 12.61 17.58
N ASN A 138 -8.69 13.77 17.99
CA ASN A 138 -10.12 14.04 17.98
C ASN A 138 -10.71 14.09 16.56
N ILE A 139 -9.96 14.66 15.60
CA ILE A 139 -10.39 14.71 14.19
C ILE A 139 -10.48 13.31 13.60
N VAL A 140 -9.46 12.49 13.80
CA VAL A 140 -9.44 11.09 13.31
C VAL A 140 -10.55 10.28 13.97
N TYR A 141 -10.73 10.39 15.28
CA TYR A 141 -11.81 9.73 16.00
C TYR A 141 -13.20 10.15 15.49
N ASN A 142 -13.43 11.43 15.29
CA ASN A 142 -14.70 11.94 14.79
C ASN A 142 -14.94 11.52 13.33
N ALA A 143 -13.91 11.52 12.49
CA ALA A 143 -14.00 11.02 11.13
C ALA A 143 -14.38 9.53 11.09
N TYR A 144 -13.75 8.73 11.94
CA TYR A 144 -14.08 7.31 12.11
C TYR A 144 -15.53 7.12 12.60
N LYS A 145 -15.93 7.84 13.66
CA LYS A 145 -17.28 7.75 14.23
C LYS A 145 -18.39 8.20 13.26
N SER A 146 -18.10 9.21 12.45
CA SER A 146 -19.04 9.72 11.43
C SER A 146 -18.94 9.00 10.09
N ASN A 147 -18.09 7.98 10.00
CA ASN A 147 -17.78 7.27 8.75
C ASN A 147 -17.42 8.22 7.60
N LYS A 148 -16.65 9.28 7.91
CA LYS A 148 -16.22 10.28 6.93
C LYS A 148 -15.27 9.63 5.94
N ALA A 149 -15.71 9.51 4.70
CA ALA A 149 -14.90 9.03 3.59
C ALA A 149 -13.97 10.12 3.05
N LEU A 150 -12.91 9.70 2.37
CA LEU A 150 -12.12 10.55 1.50
C LEU A 150 -12.96 10.94 0.26
N ASN A 151 -12.61 12.04 -0.39
CA ASN A 151 -13.26 12.51 -1.63
C ASN A 151 -12.82 11.71 -2.88
N PHE A 152 -12.01 10.67 -2.71
CA PHE A 152 -11.55 9.77 -3.75
C PHE A 152 -11.56 8.32 -3.23
N SER A 153 -11.66 7.35 -4.14
CA SER A 153 -11.73 5.92 -3.82
C SER A 153 -10.40 5.19 -4.01
N PHE A 154 -9.42 5.80 -4.66
CA PHE A 154 -8.10 5.23 -4.91
C PHE A 154 -7.04 6.32 -4.91
N TYR A 155 -5.80 5.93 -4.66
CA TYR A 155 -4.62 6.79 -4.73
C TYR A 155 -3.59 6.13 -5.64
N ASP A 156 -3.24 6.79 -6.75
CA ASP A 156 -2.30 6.29 -7.74
C ASP A 156 -0.86 6.54 -7.31
N MET A 157 -0.13 5.44 -7.13
CA MET A 157 1.31 5.50 -6.90
C MET A 157 2.06 5.29 -8.21
N ARG A 158 2.93 6.24 -8.54
CA ARG A 158 3.69 6.18 -9.79
C ARG A 158 4.78 5.11 -9.74
N LEU A 159 4.81 4.26 -10.75
CA LEU A 159 5.91 3.34 -10.98
C LEU A 159 7.12 4.04 -11.61
N LYS A 160 8.31 3.48 -11.43
CA LYS A 160 9.50 3.90 -12.17
C LYS A 160 9.30 3.68 -13.66
N ASN A 161 9.83 4.56 -14.50
CA ASN A 161 9.60 4.51 -15.94
C ASN A 161 10.11 3.23 -16.61
N ASP A 162 11.20 2.64 -16.09
CA ASP A 162 11.86 1.46 -16.64
C ASP A 162 11.35 0.13 -16.04
N ILE A 163 10.46 0.19 -15.04
CA ILE A 163 10.07 -1.00 -14.29
C ILE A 163 9.33 -2.02 -15.15
N LEU A 164 8.54 -1.55 -16.12
CA LEU A 164 7.79 -2.44 -17.01
C LEU A 164 8.70 -3.30 -17.90
N ASN A 165 9.88 -2.81 -18.21
CA ASN A 165 10.87 -3.58 -18.98
C ASN A 165 11.56 -4.69 -18.18
N LYS A 166 11.44 -4.64 -16.85
CA LYS A 166 12.05 -5.61 -15.93
C LYS A 166 11.08 -6.63 -15.38
N ILE A 167 9.82 -6.57 -15.79
CA ILE A 167 8.80 -7.49 -15.27
C ILE A 167 9.00 -8.91 -15.80
N GLU A 168 8.64 -9.87 -14.96
CA GLU A 168 8.51 -11.25 -15.36
C GLU A 168 7.03 -11.66 -15.30
N ILE A 169 6.54 -12.22 -16.41
CA ILE A 169 5.17 -12.68 -16.53
C ILE A 169 5.16 -14.19 -16.64
N THR A 170 4.41 -14.83 -15.74
CA THR A 170 4.16 -16.27 -15.81
C THR A 170 2.71 -16.48 -16.23
N LEU A 171 2.53 -17.18 -17.33
CA LEU A 171 1.20 -17.53 -17.85
C LEU A 171 0.51 -18.57 -16.97
N SER A 172 -0.82 -18.65 -17.06
CA SER A 172 -1.58 -19.65 -16.31
C SER A 172 -1.27 -21.07 -16.77
N PRO A 173 -1.51 -22.09 -15.93
CA PRO A 173 -1.29 -23.49 -16.31
C PRO A 173 -2.11 -23.97 -17.51
N GLU A 174 -3.29 -23.41 -17.73
CA GLU A 174 -4.25 -23.76 -18.79
C GLU A 174 -4.41 -22.61 -19.80
N VAL A 175 -3.33 -21.85 -20.04
CA VAL A 175 -3.37 -20.74 -21.00
C VAL A 175 -3.66 -21.26 -22.42
N SER A 176 -4.66 -20.65 -23.07
CA SER A 176 -4.93 -20.92 -24.49
C SER A 176 -3.97 -20.14 -25.39
N GLU A 177 -3.83 -20.60 -26.65
CA GLU A 177 -3.00 -19.91 -27.64
C GLU A 177 -3.46 -18.44 -27.85
N SER A 178 -4.77 -18.21 -27.91
CA SER A 178 -5.32 -16.87 -28.06
C SER A 178 -4.98 -15.95 -26.89
N GLN A 179 -5.01 -16.46 -25.67
CA GLN A 179 -4.63 -15.68 -24.48
C GLN A 179 -3.14 -15.38 -24.47
N ARG A 180 -2.30 -16.33 -24.86
CA ARG A 180 -0.85 -16.13 -25.02
C ARG A 180 -0.59 -14.99 -26.01
N ILE A 181 -1.20 -15.03 -27.18
CA ILE A 181 -1.05 -13.99 -28.21
C ILE A 181 -1.44 -12.61 -27.65
N ILE A 182 -2.53 -12.52 -26.88
CA ILE A 182 -2.95 -11.25 -26.25
C ILE A 182 -1.88 -10.75 -25.28
N VAL A 183 -1.38 -11.60 -24.38
CA VAL A 183 -0.34 -11.20 -23.41
C VAL A 183 0.94 -10.75 -24.12
N GLU A 184 1.39 -11.51 -25.13
CA GLU A 184 2.56 -11.16 -25.92
C GLU A 184 2.39 -9.82 -26.68
N ALA A 185 1.20 -9.57 -27.21
CA ALA A 185 0.90 -8.31 -27.89
C ALA A 185 0.95 -7.11 -26.92
N LEU A 186 0.36 -7.27 -25.73
CA LEU A 186 0.44 -6.25 -24.68
C LEU A 186 1.87 -6.01 -24.22
N CYS A 187 2.65 -7.07 -24.03
CA CYS A 187 4.05 -6.93 -23.65
C CYS A 187 4.87 -6.22 -24.74
N ARG A 188 4.69 -6.57 -26.01
CA ARG A 188 5.38 -5.87 -27.10
C ARG A 188 5.08 -4.37 -27.14
N GLN A 189 3.86 -3.98 -26.77
CA GLN A 189 3.45 -2.57 -26.79
C GLN A 189 3.92 -1.80 -25.55
N PHE A 190 3.82 -2.39 -24.35
CA PHE A 190 3.98 -1.66 -23.09
C PHE A 190 5.22 -2.07 -22.28
N ALA A 191 5.77 -3.24 -22.52
CA ALA A 191 6.88 -3.83 -21.79
C ALA A 191 7.74 -4.72 -22.71
N PRO A 192 8.40 -4.15 -23.73
CA PRO A 192 9.03 -4.93 -24.81
C PRO A 192 10.16 -5.86 -24.33
N GLU A 193 10.75 -5.57 -23.16
CA GLU A 193 11.84 -6.37 -22.58
C GLU A 193 11.31 -7.34 -21.50
N ALA A 194 10.00 -7.38 -21.25
CA ALA A 194 9.40 -8.30 -20.28
C ALA A 194 9.68 -9.76 -20.62
N LYS A 195 10.01 -10.54 -19.60
CA LYS A 195 10.20 -11.98 -19.74
C LYS A 195 8.87 -12.70 -19.56
N ILE A 196 8.44 -13.44 -20.59
CA ILE A 196 7.23 -14.26 -20.55
C ILE A 196 7.63 -15.72 -20.41
N SER A 197 7.01 -16.44 -19.48
CA SER A 197 7.27 -17.86 -19.23
C SER A 197 5.97 -18.62 -18.96
N ASP A 198 5.99 -19.91 -19.23
CA ASP A 198 4.89 -20.79 -18.85
C ASP A 198 4.92 -21.09 -17.36
N SER A 199 3.75 -21.44 -16.82
CA SER A 199 3.67 -21.98 -15.46
C SER A 199 4.42 -23.31 -15.39
N ALA A 200 5.11 -23.57 -14.28
CA ALA A 200 5.68 -24.89 -13.99
C ALA A 200 4.62 -26.01 -13.90
N LEU A 201 3.34 -25.63 -13.83
CA LEU A 201 2.19 -26.54 -13.81
C LEU A 201 1.51 -26.67 -15.19
N PHE A 202 2.06 -26.04 -16.24
CA PHE A 202 1.52 -26.14 -17.60
C PHE A 202 1.38 -27.61 -18.04
N GLY A 203 0.21 -27.99 -18.51
CA GLY A 203 -0.13 -29.34 -18.91
C GLY A 203 -0.16 -30.41 -17.79
N LYS A 204 0.03 -30.01 -16.52
CA LYS A 204 0.02 -30.92 -15.35
C LYS A 204 -1.24 -30.79 -14.50
N VAL A 205 -2.02 -29.74 -14.68
CA VAL A 205 -3.28 -29.53 -13.97
C VAL A 205 -4.39 -30.21 -14.75
N ARG A 206 -5.13 -31.12 -14.10
CA ARG A 206 -6.36 -31.66 -14.64
C ARG A 206 -7.53 -31.03 -13.92
N LEU A 207 -8.36 -30.29 -14.64
CA LEU A 207 -9.67 -29.88 -14.15
C LEU A 207 -10.53 -31.16 -14.02
N LYS A 208 -11.04 -31.42 -12.83
CA LYS A 208 -12.05 -32.49 -12.62
C LYS A 208 -13.44 -31.95 -12.86
#